data_2a61470c390442f9bea5718a76b6a3f1
#
_entry.id   2a61470c390442f9bea5718a76b6a3f1
#
_cell.length_a   1.000
_cell.length_b   1.000
_cell.length_c   1.000
_cell.angle_alpha   90.00
_cell.angle_beta   90.00
_cell.angle_gamma   90.00
#
_symmetry.space_group_name_H-M   'P 1'
#
loop_
_entity.id
_entity.type
_entity.pdbx_description
1 polymer ?
#
loop_
_entity_poly.entity_id
_entity_poly.type
_entity_poly.pdbx_seq_one_letter_code
_entity_poly.pdbx_strand_id
1 'polypeptide(L)'
;MARSLFLLFMAAMIWVLPGQASAVKAGKTLRIVYVDWDCAVASSNLVKAVLEDRLGYRVELLPVSQEAMWSRVASGEADAMVAAWLPDTHADMYAKVKNQVEVLGKLVGGARLGLAVPDYVPLRSIDELDAYADRFKGRIWGIDAGAGIMRLTAKALKDYEINQLLLVPGSGSSMAANLAEAIDRQEWVVVTAWSPHWMFSRWPMHYLDDPLGSLGKDESIFKFGREGLKKDHPEAWAFLSNFRFEDASQLQRLMDWNQQRGTDPVQNARRFMKENPRLVDTWLKK
;
A
#
# COMPACT_ATOMS: atom_id res chain seq x y z
N MET A 1 18.57 45.45 67.75
CA MET A 1 18.66 45.82 66.34
C MET A 1 18.66 44.56 65.56
N ALA A 2 17.46 44.15 65.05
CA ALA A 2 17.28 42.94 64.21
C ALA A 2 16.84 43.39 62.82
N ARG A 3 17.68 43.11 61.82
CA ARG A 3 17.35 43.37 60.40
C ARG A 3 16.69 42.11 59.80
N SER A 4 15.38 42.19 59.49
CA SER A 4 14.64 41.17 58.74
C SER A 4 14.94 41.30 57.25
N LEU A 5 15.42 40.21 56.65
CA LEU A 5 15.67 40.08 55.21
C LEU A 5 14.41 39.46 54.55
N PHE A 6 13.67 40.25 53.77
CA PHE A 6 12.55 39.76 52.96
C PHE A 6 13.06 39.19 51.64
N LEU A 7 12.95 37.87 51.45
CA LEU A 7 13.23 37.18 50.19
C LEU A 7 11.93 37.19 49.35
N LEU A 8 11.90 37.93 48.24
CA LEU A 8 10.84 37.86 47.23
C LEU A 8 11.06 36.61 46.38
N PHE A 9 10.15 35.66 46.48
CA PHE A 9 10.04 34.54 45.50
C PHE A 9 9.24 35.00 44.29
N MET A 10 9.90 35.22 43.16
CA MET A 10 9.23 35.43 41.85
C MET A 10 8.85 34.07 41.29
N ALA A 11 7.56 33.70 41.35
CA ALA A 11 7.01 32.55 40.70
C ALA A 11 6.87 32.83 39.19
N ALA A 12 7.71 32.21 38.37
CA ALA A 12 7.57 32.25 36.92
C ALA A 12 6.37 31.34 36.52
N MET A 13 5.27 31.96 36.15
CA MET A 13 4.08 31.28 35.61
C MET A 13 4.34 30.88 34.17
N ILE A 14 4.66 29.60 33.93
CA ILE A 14 4.84 29.03 32.60
C ILE A 14 3.43 28.88 31.98
N TRP A 15 3.09 29.74 31.04
CA TRP A 15 1.91 29.58 30.20
C TRP A 15 2.15 28.46 29.21
N VAL A 16 1.59 27.28 29.50
CA VAL A 16 1.47 26.19 28.52
C VAL A 16 0.34 26.57 27.57
N LEU A 17 0.70 27.00 26.36
CA LEU A 17 -0.27 27.22 25.30
C LEU A 17 -0.93 25.87 24.96
N PRO A 18 -2.27 25.76 25.02
CA PRO A 18 -2.93 24.53 24.59
C PRO A 18 -2.69 24.36 23.08
N GLY A 19 -2.07 23.23 22.72
CA GLY A 19 -1.94 22.83 21.32
C GLY A 19 -3.34 22.87 20.66
N GLN A 20 -3.47 23.59 19.57
CA GLN A 20 -4.70 23.66 18.79
C GLN A 20 -4.98 22.27 18.21
N ALA A 21 -5.76 21.46 18.92
CA ALA A 21 -6.42 20.31 18.33
C ALA A 21 -7.39 20.85 17.27
N SER A 22 -7.12 20.58 16.01
CA SER A 22 -8.03 20.94 14.91
C SER A 22 -9.39 20.31 15.19
N ALA A 23 -10.40 21.13 15.47
CA ALA A 23 -11.75 20.65 15.74
C ALA A 23 -12.28 19.97 14.46
N VAL A 24 -12.59 18.68 14.57
CA VAL A 24 -13.25 17.92 13.50
C VAL A 24 -14.60 18.60 13.23
N LYS A 25 -14.77 19.15 12.04
CA LYS A 25 -16.05 19.73 11.62
C LYS A 25 -17.09 18.61 11.53
N ALA A 26 -18.18 18.72 12.29
CA ALA A 26 -19.29 17.76 12.23
C ALA A 26 -19.78 17.60 10.77
N GLY A 27 -19.87 16.35 10.27
CA GLY A 27 -20.34 16.03 8.92
C GLY A 27 -19.26 15.72 7.87
N LYS A 28 -17.98 15.79 8.20
CA LYS A 28 -16.89 15.48 7.26
C LYS A 28 -16.21 14.13 7.57
N THR A 29 -16.95 13.03 7.55
CA THR A 29 -16.36 11.69 7.67
C THR A 29 -16.20 11.08 6.28
N LEU A 30 -15.03 10.49 6.01
CA LEU A 30 -14.72 9.74 4.80
C LEU A 30 -14.34 8.31 5.16
N ARG A 31 -14.88 7.36 4.41
CA ARG A 31 -14.58 5.93 4.52
C ARG A 31 -13.68 5.52 3.35
N ILE A 32 -12.45 5.14 3.65
CA ILE A 32 -11.48 4.67 2.67
C ILE A 32 -11.32 3.17 2.87
N VAL A 33 -11.64 2.39 1.85
CA VAL A 33 -11.44 0.94 1.83
C VAL A 33 -10.09 0.57 1.25
N TYR A 34 -9.45 -0.45 1.80
CA TYR A 34 -8.18 -0.97 1.32
C TYR A 34 -8.03 -2.45 1.64
N VAL A 35 -7.17 -3.14 0.89
CA VAL A 35 -6.71 -4.49 1.24
C VAL A 35 -5.43 -4.36 2.05
N ASP A 36 -5.19 -5.28 2.98
CA ASP A 36 -4.04 -5.23 3.90
C ASP A 36 -2.72 -5.63 3.19
N TRP A 37 -2.45 -4.94 2.06
CA TRP A 37 -1.18 -5.00 1.35
C TRP A 37 -0.32 -3.80 1.72
N ASP A 38 0.99 -3.98 1.84
CA ASP A 38 1.91 -2.94 2.31
C ASP A 38 1.77 -1.60 1.57
N CYS A 39 1.62 -1.64 0.23
CA CYS A 39 1.43 -0.44 -0.58
C CYS A 39 0.07 0.24 -0.32
N ALA A 40 -0.98 -0.54 -0.10
CA ALA A 40 -2.32 -0.03 0.19
C ALA A 40 -2.41 0.53 1.62
N VAL A 41 -1.81 -0.14 2.61
CA VAL A 41 -1.66 0.37 3.98
C VAL A 41 -0.92 1.70 3.97
N ALA A 42 0.24 1.77 3.31
CA ALA A 42 1.06 2.97 3.23
C ALA A 42 0.29 4.15 2.60
N SER A 43 -0.30 3.93 1.43
CA SER A 43 -1.04 4.97 0.68
C SER A 43 -2.30 5.42 1.41
N SER A 44 -3.08 4.50 1.97
CA SER A 44 -4.34 4.81 2.67
C SER A 44 -4.09 5.58 3.97
N ASN A 45 -3.02 5.24 4.71
CA ASN A 45 -2.64 5.99 5.90
C ASN A 45 -2.11 7.39 5.56
N LEU A 46 -1.43 7.56 4.42
CA LEU A 46 -1.02 8.89 3.95
C LEU A 46 -2.23 9.74 3.55
N VAL A 47 -3.20 9.15 2.84
CA VAL A 47 -4.48 9.83 2.54
C VAL A 47 -5.19 10.23 3.83
N LYS A 48 -5.28 9.34 4.82
CA LYS A 48 -5.87 9.64 6.14
C LYS A 48 -5.16 10.81 6.79
N ALA A 49 -3.84 10.78 6.89
CA ALA A 49 -3.08 11.84 7.56
C ALA A 49 -3.28 13.20 6.89
N VAL A 50 -3.26 13.28 5.56
CA VAL A 50 -3.49 14.55 4.84
C VAL A 50 -4.92 15.05 5.02
N LEU A 51 -5.92 14.19 4.88
CA LEU A 51 -7.34 14.57 5.05
C LEU A 51 -7.64 15.05 6.46
N GLU A 52 -7.09 14.39 7.47
CA GLU A 52 -7.30 14.78 8.87
C GLU A 52 -6.54 16.05 9.24
N ASP A 53 -5.23 16.07 8.98
CA ASP A 53 -4.35 17.14 9.47
C ASP A 53 -4.45 18.42 8.65
N ARG A 54 -4.81 18.36 7.35
CA ARG A 54 -4.81 19.52 6.44
C ARG A 54 -6.23 19.96 6.03
N LEU A 55 -7.20 19.06 5.99
CA LEU A 55 -8.57 19.35 5.51
C LEU A 55 -9.65 19.19 6.58
N GLY A 56 -9.29 18.70 7.78
CA GLY A 56 -10.19 18.59 8.95
C GLY A 56 -11.28 17.55 8.78
N TYR A 57 -11.03 16.50 7.98
CA TYR A 57 -11.89 15.34 7.88
C TYR A 57 -11.64 14.37 9.05
N ARG A 58 -12.62 13.54 9.35
CA ARG A 58 -12.43 12.28 10.06
C ARG A 58 -12.34 11.17 9.01
N VAL A 59 -11.30 10.34 9.06
CA VAL A 59 -11.12 9.26 8.09
C VAL A 59 -11.18 7.91 8.77
N GLU A 60 -12.10 7.08 8.31
CA GLU A 60 -12.24 5.69 8.70
C GLU A 60 -11.57 4.82 7.64
N LEU A 61 -10.49 4.13 8.02
CA LEU A 61 -9.82 3.15 7.18
C LEU A 61 -10.44 1.78 7.42
N LEU A 62 -10.95 1.15 6.38
CA LEU A 62 -11.68 -0.11 6.43
C LEU A 62 -10.91 -1.19 5.68
N PRO A 63 -10.20 -2.10 6.38
CA PRO A 63 -9.56 -3.25 5.75
C PRO A 63 -10.61 -4.24 5.26
N VAL A 64 -10.51 -4.65 4.01
CA VAL A 64 -11.49 -5.52 3.33
C VAL A 64 -10.78 -6.44 2.34
N SER A 65 -11.49 -7.46 1.81
CA SER A 65 -11.00 -8.25 0.67
C SER A 65 -10.93 -7.40 -0.61
N GLN A 66 -10.17 -7.86 -1.59
CA GLN A 66 -10.05 -7.19 -2.89
C GLN A 66 -11.42 -7.00 -3.58
N GLU A 67 -12.29 -8.00 -3.53
CA GLU A 67 -13.64 -7.92 -4.10
C GLU A 67 -14.50 -6.88 -3.36
N ALA A 68 -14.44 -6.88 -2.02
CA ALA A 68 -15.18 -5.93 -1.20
C ALA A 68 -14.65 -4.49 -1.38
N MET A 69 -13.37 -4.29 -1.68
CA MET A 69 -12.80 -2.98 -1.97
C MET A 69 -13.50 -2.34 -3.19
N TRP A 70 -13.71 -3.08 -4.26
CA TRP A 70 -14.40 -2.61 -5.45
C TRP A 70 -15.90 -2.45 -5.24
N SER A 71 -16.56 -3.45 -4.65
CA SER A 71 -18.02 -3.42 -4.47
C SER A 71 -18.50 -2.34 -3.52
N ARG A 72 -17.76 -2.06 -2.43
CA ARG A 72 -18.14 -1.02 -1.48
C ARG A 72 -17.96 0.40 -2.02
N VAL A 73 -16.98 0.64 -2.88
CA VAL A 73 -16.88 1.95 -3.56
C VAL A 73 -18.00 2.08 -4.59
N ALA A 74 -18.28 1.03 -5.36
CA ALA A 74 -19.35 1.04 -6.36
C ALA A 74 -20.75 1.20 -5.75
N SER A 75 -21.01 0.62 -4.58
CA SER A 75 -22.30 0.75 -3.87
C SER A 75 -22.44 2.06 -3.08
N GLY A 76 -21.34 2.82 -2.91
CA GLY A 76 -21.31 4.02 -2.05
C GLY A 76 -21.22 3.72 -0.55
N GLU A 77 -20.99 2.46 -0.15
CA GLU A 77 -20.69 2.11 1.25
C GLU A 77 -19.34 2.67 1.70
N ALA A 78 -18.41 2.85 0.76
CA ALA A 78 -17.14 3.54 0.96
C ALA A 78 -17.00 4.71 -0.02
N ASP A 79 -16.24 5.72 0.39
CA ASP A 79 -16.09 6.94 -0.39
C ASP A 79 -15.00 6.83 -1.45
N ALA A 80 -13.88 6.13 -1.15
CA ALA A 80 -12.78 5.95 -2.10
C ALA A 80 -11.88 4.76 -1.75
N MET A 81 -11.04 4.40 -2.74
CA MET A 81 -9.90 3.50 -2.62
C MET A 81 -8.69 4.06 -3.38
N VAL A 82 -7.47 3.71 -2.95
CA VAL A 82 -6.23 4.26 -3.52
C VAL A 82 -5.21 3.19 -3.92
N ALA A 83 -5.65 1.95 -4.13
CA ALA A 83 -4.78 0.81 -4.41
C ALA A 83 -5.34 -0.11 -5.49
N ALA A 84 -5.92 0.44 -6.55
CA ALA A 84 -6.43 -0.32 -7.69
C ALA A 84 -5.32 -0.54 -8.73
N TRP A 85 -4.97 -1.79 -9.00
CA TRP A 85 -3.92 -2.19 -9.95
C TRP A 85 -4.52 -2.48 -11.33
N LEU A 86 -4.12 -1.72 -12.33
CA LEU A 86 -4.64 -1.81 -13.70
C LEU A 86 -3.48 -1.67 -14.72
N PRO A 87 -3.58 -2.33 -15.92
CA PRO A 87 -4.81 -2.86 -16.51
C PRO A 87 -5.14 -4.33 -16.17
N ASP A 88 -4.20 -5.17 -15.69
CA ASP A 88 -4.36 -6.62 -15.70
C ASP A 88 -4.85 -7.21 -14.37
N THR A 89 -4.26 -6.78 -13.25
CA THR A 89 -4.49 -7.39 -11.92
C THR A 89 -5.95 -7.27 -11.46
N HIS A 90 -6.55 -6.11 -11.61
CA HIS A 90 -7.95 -5.85 -11.19
C HIS A 90 -8.92 -5.71 -12.37
N ALA A 91 -8.53 -6.10 -13.59
CA ALA A 91 -9.33 -5.94 -14.82
C ALA A 91 -10.77 -6.44 -14.66
N ASP A 92 -10.93 -7.68 -14.17
CA ASP A 92 -12.24 -8.34 -14.06
C ASP A 92 -13.17 -7.63 -13.06
N MET A 93 -12.62 -7.10 -11.96
CA MET A 93 -13.39 -6.38 -10.95
C MET A 93 -13.78 -4.99 -11.45
N TYR A 94 -12.83 -4.28 -12.04
CA TYR A 94 -13.10 -2.97 -12.63
C TYR A 94 -14.16 -3.07 -13.74
N ALA A 95 -14.08 -4.07 -14.61
CA ALA A 95 -15.06 -4.27 -15.67
C ALA A 95 -16.50 -4.39 -15.16
N LYS A 96 -16.69 -5.02 -13.98
CA LYS A 96 -18.03 -5.19 -13.37
C LYS A 96 -18.62 -3.88 -12.84
N VAL A 97 -17.79 -2.93 -12.42
CA VAL A 97 -18.22 -1.74 -11.70
C VAL A 97 -17.82 -0.41 -12.36
N LYS A 98 -17.20 -0.43 -13.52
CA LYS A 98 -16.62 0.76 -14.19
C LYS A 98 -17.61 1.92 -14.40
N ASN A 99 -18.89 1.63 -14.48
CA ASN A 99 -19.95 2.62 -14.65
C ASN A 99 -20.53 3.10 -13.31
N GLN A 100 -19.99 2.64 -12.18
CA GLN A 100 -20.46 2.94 -10.80
C GLN A 100 -19.36 3.58 -9.96
N VAL A 101 -18.18 3.77 -10.54
CA VAL A 101 -17.03 4.37 -9.85
C VAL A 101 -16.40 5.46 -10.70
N GLU A 102 -15.89 6.49 -10.04
CA GLU A 102 -15.17 7.60 -10.68
C GLU A 102 -13.66 7.36 -10.60
N VAL A 103 -12.97 7.49 -11.74
CA VAL A 103 -11.50 7.42 -11.79
C VAL A 103 -10.92 8.73 -11.25
N LEU A 104 -10.25 8.69 -10.10
CA LEU A 104 -9.58 9.84 -9.49
C LEU A 104 -8.12 10.01 -9.98
N GLY A 105 -7.71 9.18 -10.93
CA GLY A 105 -6.39 9.26 -11.56
C GLY A 105 -5.36 8.26 -10.99
N LYS A 106 -4.17 8.34 -11.55
CA LYS A 106 -3.04 7.48 -11.21
C LYS A 106 -2.42 7.91 -9.87
N LEU A 107 -2.11 6.90 -9.03
CA LEU A 107 -1.34 7.10 -7.80
C LEU A 107 0.17 7.03 -8.09
N VAL A 108 0.60 5.95 -8.77
CA VAL A 108 1.98 5.72 -9.17
C VAL A 108 2.02 4.82 -10.40
N GLY A 109 2.98 5.06 -11.29
CA GLY A 109 3.25 4.23 -12.46
C GLY A 109 4.43 3.29 -12.26
N GLY A 110 4.68 2.43 -13.26
CA GLY A 110 5.81 1.48 -13.23
C GLY A 110 5.63 0.38 -12.19
N ALA A 111 4.38 0.04 -11.89
CA ALA A 111 4.05 -1.10 -11.04
C ALA A 111 4.24 -2.40 -11.84
N ARG A 112 4.76 -3.45 -11.20
CA ARG A 112 5.03 -4.75 -11.80
C ARG A 112 4.61 -5.85 -10.85
N LEU A 113 4.01 -6.91 -11.41
CA LEU A 113 3.81 -8.19 -10.73
C LEU A 113 4.81 -9.22 -11.27
N GLY A 114 5.11 -10.24 -10.48
CA GLY A 114 5.96 -11.33 -10.91
C GLY A 114 6.12 -12.42 -9.87
N LEU A 115 6.87 -13.44 -10.25
CA LEU A 115 7.50 -14.36 -9.32
C LEU A 115 8.93 -13.88 -9.07
N ALA A 116 9.36 -13.87 -7.82
CA ALA A 116 10.69 -13.43 -7.45
C ALA A 116 11.41 -14.47 -6.59
N VAL A 117 12.71 -14.50 -6.73
CA VAL A 117 13.63 -15.37 -5.99
C VAL A 117 14.79 -14.54 -5.42
N PRO A 118 15.45 -14.98 -4.33
CA PRO A 118 16.72 -14.39 -3.89
C PRO A 118 17.83 -14.50 -4.94
N ASP A 119 18.75 -13.55 -4.99
CA ASP A 119 19.80 -13.48 -6.00
C ASP A 119 20.76 -14.69 -6.01
N TYR A 120 20.85 -15.44 -4.90
CA TYR A 120 21.61 -16.68 -4.84
C TYR A 120 20.93 -17.87 -5.55
N VAL A 121 19.65 -17.74 -5.93
CA VAL A 121 18.96 -18.72 -6.78
C VAL A 121 19.30 -18.42 -8.24
N PRO A 122 19.95 -19.36 -8.97
CA PRO A 122 20.51 -19.05 -10.30
C PRO A 122 19.48 -19.06 -11.44
N LEU A 123 18.19 -19.28 -11.14
CA LEU A 123 17.14 -19.28 -12.15
C LEU A 123 16.83 -17.86 -12.62
N ARG A 124 16.48 -17.72 -13.88
CA ARG A 124 16.17 -16.43 -14.50
C ARG A 124 14.77 -16.36 -15.10
N SER A 125 14.11 -17.48 -15.33
CA SER A 125 12.83 -17.53 -16.01
C SER A 125 11.84 -18.48 -15.34
N ILE A 126 10.54 -18.21 -15.49
CA ILE A 126 9.46 -19.01 -14.93
C ILE A 126 9.45 -20.42 -15.48
N ASP A 127 9.80 -20.61 -16.75
CA ASP A 127 9.84 -21.93 -17.41
C ASP A 127 10.89 -22.88 -16.84
N GLU A 128 11.87 -22.36 -16.10
CA GLU A 128 12.86 -23.19 -15.40
C GLU A 128 12.33 -23.81 -14.10
N LEU A 129 11.26 -23.28 -13.52
CA LEU A 129 10.81 -23.60 -12.17
C LEU A 129 10.47 -25.09 -11.96
N ASP A 130 9.78 -25.72 -12.92
CA ASP A 130 9.31 -27.10 -12.77
C ASP A 130 10.46 -28.11 -12.67
N ALA A 131 11.56 -27.86 -13.42
CA ALA A 131 12.77 -28.68 -13.39
C ALA A 131 13.50 -28.65 -12.04
N TYR A 132 13.25 -27.65 -11.22
CA TYR A 132 13.89 -27.46 -9.91
C TYR A 132 12.87 -27.45 -8.77
N ALA A 133 11.68 -28.02 -8.97
CA ALA A 133 10.61 -28.00 -7.98
C ALA A 133 11.02 -28.54 -6.60
N ASP A 134 11.81 -29.59 -6.54
CA ASP A 134 12.34 -30.16 -5.29
C ASP A 134 13.16 -29.16 -4.48
N ARG A 135 13.94 -28.29 -5.16
CA ARG A 135 14.74 -27.24 -4.50
C ARG A 135 13.86 -26.21 -3.81
N PHE A 136 12.66 -25.96 -4.33
CA PHE A 136 11.63 -25.10 -3.76
C PHE A 136 10.69 -25.85 -2.82
N LYS A 137 10.98 -27.11 -2.49
CA LYS A 137 10.12 -27.98 -1.66
C LYS A 137 8.69 -28.07 -2.22
N GLY A 138 8.55 -28.01 -3.55
CA GLY A 138 7.27 -28.07 -4.25
C GLY A 138 6.34 -26.89 -4.02
N ARG A 139 6.85 -25.69 -3.67
CA ARG A 139 6.00 -24.55 -3.23
C ARG A 139 6.40 -23.23 -3.84
N ILE A 140 5.37 -22.45 -4.18
CA ILE A 140 5.44 -21.00 -4.43
C ILE A 140 4.64 -20.31 -3.31
N TRP A 141 5.28 -19.45 -2.55
CA TRP A 141 4.59 -18.75 -1.48
C TRP A 141 3.86 -17.54 -2.03
N GLY A 142 2.55 -17.52 -1.86
CA GLY A 142 1.67 -16.45 -2.30
C GLY A 142 1.04 -15.68 -1.15
N ILE A 143 0.09 -14.83 -1.53
CA ILE A 143 -0.68 -13.98 -0.63
C ILE A 143 -2.14 -14.43 -0.57
N ASP A 144 -3.08 -13.53 -0.23
CA ASP A 144 -4.50 -13.82 -0.16
C ASP A 144 -5.01 -14.55 -1.41
N ALA A 145 -5.71 -15.66 -1.24
CA ALA A 145 -6.19 -16.47 -2.37
C ALA A 145 -7.05 -15.68 -3.39
N GLY A 146 -7.74 -14.63 -2.93
CA GLY A 146 -8.56 -13.74 -3.77
C GLY A 146 -7.79 -12.62 -4.46
N ALA A 147 -6.48 -12.47 -4.22
CA ALA A 147 -5.69 -11.42 -4.83
C ALA A 147 -5.44 -11.68 -6.34
N GLY A 148 -5.43 -10.61 -7.13
CA GLY A 148 -5.21 -10.69 -8.58
C GLY A 148 -3.90 -11.38 -8.96
N ILE A 149 -2.82 -11.15 -8.21
CA ILE A 149 -1.53 -11.81 -8.44
C ILE A 149 -1.62 -13.34 -8.28
N MET A 150 -2.44 -13.84 -7.36
CA MET A 150 -2.65 -15.27 -7.18
C MET A 150 -3.36 -15.88 -8.39
N ARG A 151 -4.37 -15.19 -8.91
CA ARG A 151 -5.06 -15.60 -10.14
C ARG A 151 -4.11 -15.62 -11.34
N LEU A 152 -3.30 -14.57 -11.50
CA LEU A 152 -2.32 -14.48 -12.58
C LEU A 152 -1.21 -15.53 -12.44
N THR A 153 -0.73 -15.78 -11.21
CA THR A 153 0.24 -16.85 -10.95
C THR A 153 -0.34 -18.23 -11.27
N ALA A 154 -1.59 -18.52 -10.86
CA ALA A 154 -2.24 -19.77 -11.21
C ALA A 154 -2.39 -19.94 -12.73
N LYS A 155 -2.67 -18.84 -13.46
CA LYS A 155 -2.66 -18.84 -14.92
C LYS A 155 -1.25 -19.15 -15.45
N ALA A 156 -0.22 -18.49 -14.93
CA ALA A 156 1.17 -18.71 -15.34
C ALA A 156 1.60 -20.17 -15.14
N LEU A 157 1.30 -20.77 -13.98
CA LEU A 157 1.60 -22.17 -13.74
C LEU A 157 0.99 -23.09 -14.80
N LYS A 158 -0.22 -22.79 -15.26
CA LYS A 158 -0.89 -23.54 -16.32
C LYS A 158 -0.25 -23.28 -17.68
N ASP A 159 0.01 -22.03 -18.04
CA ASP A 159 0.56 -21.63 -19.34
C ASP A 159 1.98 -22.20 -19.56
N TYR A 160 2.77 -22.29 -18.48
CA TYR A 160 4.12 -22.87 -18.49
C TYR A 160 4.18 -24.37 -18.17
N GLU A 161 3.01 -25.02 -18.05
CA GLU A 161 2.90 -26.45 -17.70
C GLU A 161 3.65 -26.84 -16.41
N ILE A 162 3.71 -25.93 -15.43
CA ILE A 162 4.34 -26.17 -14.14
C ILE A 162 3.40 -27.01 -13.28
N ASN A 163 3.76 -28.26 -13.04
CA ASN A 163 2.90 -29.23 -12.38
C ASN A 163 3.44 -29.72 -11.02
N GLN A 164 4.72 -29.46 -10.73
CA GLN A 164 5.38 -29.95 -9.51
C GLN A 164 5.42 -28.89 -8.39
N LEU A 165 4.92 -27.67 -8.65
CA LEU A 165 4.88 -26.56 -7.69
C LEU A 165 3.46 -26.18 -7.33
N LEU A 166 3.18 -26.11 -6.03
CA LEU A 166 1.92 -25.64 -5.49
C LEU A 166 2.00 -24.16 -5.13
N LEU A 167 1.07 -23.37 -5.63
CA LEU A 167 0.86 -21.99 -5.17
C LEU A 167 0.17 -22.02 -3.79
N VAL A 168 0.92 -21.69 -2.74
CA VAL A 168 0.45 -21.74 -1.35
C VAL A 168 -0.12 -20.38 -0.97
N PRO A 169 -1.43 -20.26 -0.71
CA PRO A 169 -2.02 -19.00 -0.28
C PRO A 169 -1.64 -18.66 1.16
N GLY A 170 -1.64 -17.37 1.48
CA GLY A 170 -1.36 -16.86 2.82
C GLY A 170 -1.78 -15.41 2.96
N SER A 171 -0.99 -14.63 3.70
CA SER A 171 -1.06 -13.16 3.71
C SER A 171 0.26 -12.58 3.20
N GLY A 172 0.30 -11.30 2.86
CA GLY A 172 1.54 -10.62 2.51
C GLY A 172 2.61 -10.78 3.60
N SER A 173 2.21 -10.66 4.87
CA SER A 173 3.11 -10.84 6.02
C SER A 173 3.61 -12.28 6.18
N SER A 174 2.76 -13.30 5.97
CA SER A 174 3.19 -14.70 6.04
C SER A 174 4.10 -15.08 4.87
N MET A 175 3.83 -14.60 3.67
CA MET A 175 4.70 -14.76 2.51
C MET A 175 6.09 -14.16 2.78
N ALA A 176 6.15 -12.93 3.26
CA ALA A 176 7.41 -12.26 3.61
C ALA A 176 8.17 -12.95 4.76
N ALA A 177 7.46 -13.53 5.73
CA ALA A 177 8.08 -14.32 6.81
C ALA A 177 8.72 -15.61 6.28
N ASN A 178 8.03 -16.34 5.39
CA ASN A 178 8.58 -17.54 4.75
C ASN A 178 9.81 -17.20 3.88
N LEU A 179 9.75 -16.07 3.16
CA LEU A 179 10.88 -15.56 2.39
C LEU A 179 12.09 -15.26 3.30
N ALA A 180 11.88 -14.54 4.40
CA ALA A 180 12.93 -14.20 5.36
C ALA A 180 13.58 -15.45 5.95
N GLU A 181 12.77 -16.42 6.40
CA GLU A 181 13.26 -17.69 6.96
C GLU A 181 14.11 -18.48 5.96
N ALA A 182 13.66 -18.54 4.70
CA ALA A 182 14.41 -19.23 3.66
C ALA A 182 15.74 -18.53 3.33
N ILE A 183 15.75 -17.18 3.27
CA ILE A 183 16.97 -16.40 3.07
C ILE A 183 17.97 -16.63 4.21
N ASP A 184 17.51 -16.58 5.46
CA ASP A 184 18.37 -16.80 6.63
C ASP A 184 19.04 -18.19 6.62
N ARG A 185 18.38 -19.19 6.00
CA ARG A 185 18.89 -20.55 5.85
C ARG A 185 19.59 -20.82 4.51
N GLN A 186 19.67 -19.84 3.63
CA GLN A 186 20.18 -20.01 2.26
C GLN A 186 19.42 -21.11 1.48
N GLU A 187 18.13 -21.30 1.78
CA GLU A 187 17.25 -22.22 1.07
C GLU A 187 16.63 -21.55 -0.17
N TRP A 188 16.38 -22.34 -1.20
CA TRP A 188 15.69 -21.82 -2.37
C TRP A 188 14.23 -21.54 -2.05
N VAL A 189 13.77 -20.37 -2.45
CA VAL A 189 12.40 -19.90 -2.25
C VAL A 189 11.94 -19.09 -3.44
N VAL A 190 10.69 -19.29 -3.83
CA VAL A 190 10.02 -18.48 -4.83
C VAL A 190 8.73 -17.91 -4.23
N VAL A 191 8.49 -16.63 -4.44
CA VAL A 191 7.34 -15.91 -3.89
C VAL A 191 6.62 -15.14 -4.98
N THR A 192 5.32 -14.91 -4.79
CA THR A 192 4.62 -13.87 -5.53
C THR A 192 5.14 -12.51 -5.10
N ALA A 193 5.43 -11.63 -6.05
CA ALA A 193 6.08 -10.36 -5.78
C ALA A 193 5.48 -9.23 -6.61
N TRP A 194 5.55 -8.02 -6.09
CA TRP A 194 5.16 -6.82 -6.82
C TRP A 194 6.10 -5.65 -6.51
N SER A 195 6.20 -4.72 -7.44
CA SER A 195 6.92 -3.46 -7.24
C SER A 195 5.97 -2.28 -7.43
N PRO A 196 6.08 -1.23 -6.58
CA PRO A 196 7.03 -1.09 -5.48
C PRO A 196 6.70 -1.99 -4.28
N HIS A 197 7.73 -2.57 -3.65
CA HIS A 197 7.60 -3.33 -2.40
C HIS A 197 8.90 -3.25 -1.59
N TRP A 198 8.78 -3.15 -0.27
CA TRP A 198 9.92 -3.00 0.65
C TRP A 198 10.89 -4.19 0.63
N MET A 199 10.45 -5.41 0.30
CA MET A 199 11.31 -6.59 0.30
C MET A 199 12.51 -6.47 -0.64
N PHE A 200 12.38 -5.73 -1.76
CA PHE A 200 13.48 -5.52 -2.71
C PHE A 200 14.54 -4.53 -2.21
N SER A 201 14.21 -3.67 -1.24
CA SER A 201 15.22 -2.87 -0.55
C SER A 201 15.89 -3.62 0.59
N ARG A 202 15.23 -4.63 1.14
CA ARG A 202 15.71 -5.39 2.29
C ARG A 202 16.60 -6.57 1.90
N TRP A 203 16.29 -7.25 0.82
CA TRP A 203 17.01 -8.43 0.36
C TRP A 203 17.41 -8.32 -1.11
N PRO A 204 18.61 -8.79 -1.47
CA PRO A 204 18.98 -8.97 -2.88
C PRO A 204 18.09 -10.02 -3.54
N MET A 205 17.22 -9.57 -4.44
CA MET A 205 16.21 -10.40 -5.11
C MET A 205 16.04 -9.97 -6.56
N HIS A 206 15.62 -10.88 -7.40
CA HIS A 206 15.23 -10.56 -8.76
C HIS A 206 13.91 -11.25 -9.14
N TYR A 207 13.23 -10.66 -10.10
CA TYR A 207 12.08 -11.29 -10.74
C TYR A 207 12.55 -12.35 -11.74
N LEU A 208 11.82 -13.44 -11.82
CA LEU A 208 11.92 -14.34 -12.94
C LEU A 208 11.27 -13.71 -14.17
N ASP A 209 11.88 -13.93 -15.33
CA ASP A 209 11.33 -13.50 -16.61
C ASP A 209 10.05 -14.29 -16.93
N ASP A 210 9.09 -13.62 -17.55
CA ASP A 210 7.81 -14.18 -17.98
C ASP A 210 7.66 -14.06 -19.50
N PRO A 211 8.34 -14.93 -20.29
CA PRO A 211 8.30 -14.87 -21.75
C PRO A 211 6.92 -14.97 -22.38
N LEU A 212 5.99 -15.67 -21.72
CA LEU A 212 4.59 -15.81 -22.18
C LEU A 212 3.72 -14.62 -21.79
N GLY A 213 4.18 -13.74 -20.89
CA GLY A 213 3.41 -12.60 -20.40
C GLY A 213 2.18 -12.99 -19.58
N SER A 214 2.22 -14.15 -18.92
CA SER A 214 1.08 -14.70 -18.16
C SER A 214 0.76 -13.91 -16.90
N LEU A 215 1.76 -13.21 -16.33
CA LEU A 215 1.63 -12.37 -15.14
C LEU A 215 1.22 -10.92 -15.46
N GLY A 216 0.95 -10.63 -16.73
CA GLY A 216 0.58 -9.29 -17.18
C GLY A 216 1.80 -8.47 -17.61
N LYS A 217 1.54 -7.18 -17.84
CA LYS A 217 2.55 -6.19 -18.27
C LYS A 217 2.76 -5.16 -17.16
N ASP A 218 3.48 -4.09 -17.51
CA ASP A 218 3.62 -2.94 -16.63
C ASP A 218 2.25 -2.35 -16.26
N GLU A 219 2.03 -2.20 -14.98
CA GLU A 219 0.81 -1.67 -14.43
C GLU A 219 1.01 -0.29 -13.81
N SER A 220 -0.10 0.29 -13.43
CA SER A 220 -0.12 1.48 -12.57
C SER A 220 -1.12 1.26 -11.45
N ILE A 221 -0.87 1.88 -10.32
CA ILE A 221 -1.83 1.92 -9.23
C ILE A 221 -2.71 3.15 -9.41
N PHE A 222 -4.03 2.97 -9.34
CA PHE A 222 -5.03 4.01 -9.54
C PHE A 222 -5.86 4.23 -8.26
N LYS A 223 -6.52 5.38 -8.25
CA LYS A 223 -7.47 5.80 -7.22
C LYS A 223 -8.85 5.87 -7.82
N PHE A 224 -9.84 5.43 -7.06
CA PHE A 224 -11.25 5.49 -7.44
C PHE A 224 -12.09 6.05 -6.30
N GLY A 225 -13.12 6.80 -6.65
CA GLY A 225 -14.15 7.28 -5.76
C GLY A 225 -15.52 6.75 -6.14
N ARG A 226 -16.46 6.79 -5.21
CA ARG A 226 -17.87 6.53 -5.51
C ARG A 226 -18.47 7.65 -6.37
N GLU A 227 -19.55 7.36 -7.06
CA GLU A 227 -20.36 8.40 -7.67
C GLU A 227 -20.80 9.45 -6.63
N GLY A 228 -20.86 10.71 -7.04
CA GLY A 228 -21.26 11.82 -6.18
C GLY A 228 -20.21 12.30 -5.18
N LEU A 229 -19.05 11.66 -5.06
CA LEU A 229 -17.98 12.08 -4.13
C LEU A 229 -17.61 13.56 -4.28
N LYS A 230 -17.50 14.05 -5.53
CA LYS A 230 -17.20 15.45 -5.83
C LYS A 230 -18.25 16.41 -5.29
N LYS A 231 -19.52 16.03 -5.34
CA LYS A 231 -20.63 16.85 -4.85
C LYS A 231 -20.64 16.89 -3.33
N ASP A 232 -20.48 15.74 -2.69
CA ASP A 232 -20.62 15.60 -1.24
C ASP A 232 -19.37 16.10 -0.49
N HIS A 233 -18.17 15.83 -1.05
CA HIS A 233 -16.87 16.12 -0.46
C HIS A 233 -15.90 16.75 -1.46
N PRO A 234 -16.17 17.97 -1.98
CA PRO A 234 -15.40 18.57 -3.08
C PRO A 234 -13.92 18.80 -2.75
N GLU A 235 -13.57 19.13 -1.50
CA GLU A 235 -12.18 19.31 -1.07
C GLU A 235 -11.41 17.96 -1.02
N ALA A 236 -12.07 16.92 -0.52
CA ALA A 236 -11.48 15.57 -0.51
C ALA A 236 -11.34 14.99 -1.91
N TRP A 237 -12.33 15.21 -2.76
CA TRP A 237 -12.27 14.81 -4.17
C TRP A 237 -11.10 15.48 -4.89
N ALA A 238 -10.92 16.79 -4.72
CA ALA A 238 -9.82 17.54 -5.33
C ALA A 238 -8.46 17.01 -4.84
N PHE A 239 -8.32 16.83 -3.54
CA PHE A 239 -7.12 16.22 -2.95
C PHE A 239 -6.86 14.82 -3.53
N LEU A 240 -7.84 13.92 -3.49
CA LEU A 240 -7.70 12.55 -3.99
C LEU A 240 -7.35 12.52 -5.48
N SER A 241 -7.92 13.43 -6.29
CA SER A 241 -7.60 13.54 -7.72
C SER A 241 -6.15 13.98 -7.95
N ASN A 242 -5.63 14.88 -7.14
CA ASN A 242 -4.26 15.38 -7.23
C ASN A 242 -3.22 14.48 -6.56
N PHE A 243 -3.64 13.67 -5.58
CA PHE A 243 -2.76 12.80 -4.79
C PHE A 243 -2.03 11.80 -5.68
N ARG A 244 -0.72 11.88 -5.71
CA ARG A 244 0.15 10.96 -6.45
C ARG A 244 1.57 11.01 -5.92
N PHE A 245 2.29 9.92 -6.05
CA PHE A 245 3.73 9.91 -5.87
C PHE A 245 4.42 10.37 -7.17
N GLU A 246 5.54 11.04 -7.05
CA GLU A 246 6.36 11.45 -8.21
C GLU A 246 7.03 10.25 -8.86
N ASP A 247 7.46 9.30 -8.01
CA ASP A 247 8.02 8.02 -8.41
C ASP A 247 7.72 6.92 -7.39
N ALA A 248 8.01 5.68 -7.77
CA ALA A 248 7.74 4.50 -6.95
C ALA A 248 8.60 4.44 -5.67
N SER A 249 9.77 5.09 -5.64
CA SER A 249 10.68 5.06 -4.49
C SER A 249 10.10 5.78 -3.28
N GLN A 250 9.25 6.79 -3.49
CA GLN A 250 8.56 7.49 -2.41
C GLN A 250 7.59 6.57 -1.67
N LEU A 251 6.80 5.78 -2.42
CA LEU A 251 5.90 4.79 -1.82
C LEU A 251 6.68 3.67 -1.15
N GLN A 252 7.75 3.17 -1.78
CA GLN A 252 8.62 2.15 -1.22
C GLN A 252 9.23 2.61 0.12
N ARG A 253 9.74 3.83 0.21
CA ARG A 253 10.27 4.40 1.45
C ARG A 253 9.24 4.42 2.57
N LEU A 254 8.00 4.79 2.25
CA LEU A 254 6.92 4.80 3.24
C LEU A 254 6.59 3.38 3.74
N MET A 255 6.61 2.39 2.84
CA MET A 255 6.48 0.98 3.21
C MET A 255 7.65 0.52 4.09
N ASP A 256 8.90 0.87 3.75
CA ASP A 256 10.09 0.53 4.55
C ASP A 256 9.97 1.05 6.00
N TRP A 257 9.48 2.26 6.19
CA TRP A 257 9.23 2.78 7.53
C TRP A 257 8.16 1.99 8.28
N ASN A 258 7.12 1.55 7.59
CA ASN A 258 6.05 0.75 8.19
C ASN A 258 6.51 -0.64 8.63
N GLN A 259 7.63 -1.16 8.10
CA GLN A 259 8.22 -2.43 8.52
C GLN A 259 9.11 -2.31 9.77
N GLN A 260 9.39 -1.12 10.27
CA GLN A 260 10.17 -0.94 11.48
C GLN A 260 9.34 -1.30 12.72
N ARG A 261 9.94 -2.05 13.66
CA ARG A 261 9.23 -2.48 14.87
C ARG A 261 8.73 -1.29 15.69
N GLY A 262 7.48 -1.36 16.13
CA GLY A 262 6.85 -0.36 16.99
C GLY A 262 6.46 0.94 16.29
N THR A 263 6.47 0.97 14.95
CA THR A 263 5.99 2.13 14.19
C THR A 263 4.49 2.03 13.92
N ASP A 264 3.86 3.20 13.78
CA ASP A 264 2.47 3.35 13.41
C ASP A 264 2.41 3.92 11.97
N PRO A 265 1.71 3.28 11.03
CA PRO A 265 1.58 3.76 9.66
C PRO A 265 1.09 5.21 9.52
N VAL A 266 0.20 5.67 10.41
CA VAL A 266 -0.26 7.07 10.42
C VAL A 266 0.87 8.02 10.83
N GLN A 267 1.69 7.64 11.82
CA GLN A 267 2.84 8.45 12.24
C GLN A 267 3.90 8.52 11.13
N ASN A 268 4.15 7.40 10.44
CA ASN A 268 5.04 7.39 9.28
C ASN A 268 4.50 8.23 8.12
N ALA A 269 3.18 8.23 7.90
CA ALA A 269 2.52 9.12 6.94
C ALA A 269 2.73 10.60 7.31
N ARG A 270 2.57 10.98 8.58
CA ARG A 270 2.87 12.35 9.07
C ARG A 270 4.34 12.72 8.92
N ARG A 271 5.24 11.77 9.18
CA ARG A 271 6.67 11.94 8.89
C ARG A 271 6.90 12.22 7.40
N PHE A 272 6.28 11.45 6.51
CA PHE A 272 6.37 11.66 5.07
C PHE A 272 5.90 13.06 4.66
N MET A 273 4.76 13.51 5.19
CA MET A 273 4.24 14.87 4.94
C MET A 273 5.23 15.95 5.38
N LYS A 274 5.87 15.76 6.54
CA LYS A 274 6.86 16.69 7.08
C LYS A 274 8.14 16.74 6.23
N GLU A 275 8.58 15.60 5.71
CA GLU A 275 9.77 15.50 4.85
C GLU A 275 9.50 15.96 3.40
N ASN A 276 8.23 15.97 2.95
CA ASN A 276 7.83 16.31 1.58
C ASN A 276 6.77 17.44 1.52
N PRO A 277 6.97 18.59 2.18
CA PRO A 277 5.91 19.61 2.30
C PRO A 277 5.47 20.18 0.95
N ARG A 278 6.42 20.39 0.02
CA ARG A 278 6.12 20.91 -1.31
C ARG A 278 5.24 19.95 -2.12
N LEU A 279 5.52 18.67 -2.05
CA LEU A 279 4.73 17.63 -2.71
C LEU A 279 3.29 17.61 -2.15
N VAL A 280 3.15 17.60 -0.81
CA VAL A 280 1.84 17.64 -0.14
C VAL A 280 1.05 18.90 -0.56
N ASP A 281 1.70 20.06 -0.66
CA ASP A 281 1.05 21.29 -1.11
C ASP A 281 0.57 21.19 -2.57
N THR A 282 1.22 20.42 -3.44
CA THR A 282 0.71 20.18 -4.80
C THR A 282 -0.59 19.39 -4.81
N TRP A 283 -0.78 18.47 -3.89
CA TRP A 283 -2.02 17.68 -3.78
C TRP A 283 -3.21 18.50 -3.27
N LEU A 284 -2.94 19.59 -2.54
CA LEU A 284 -3.95 20.45 -1.92
C LEU A 284 -4.35 21.63 -2.81
N LYS A 285 -3.76 21.76 -4.00
CA LYS A 285 -4.16 22.80 -4.97
C LYS A 285 -5.59 22.54 -5.46
N LYS A 286 -6.39 23.63 -5.51
CA LYS A 286 -7.76 23.61 -6.02
C LYS A 286 -7.77 23.60 -7.54
#